data_d5d8152d45750a19884f30090003d051
#
_entry.id   d5d8152d45750a19884f30090003d051
#
_cell.length_a   1.000
_cell.length_b   1.000
_cell.length_c   1.000
_cell.angle_alpha   90.00
_cell.angle_beta   90.00
_cell.angle_gamma   90.00
#
_symmetry.space_group_name_H-M   'P 1'
#
loop_
_entity.id
_entity.type
_entity.pdbx_description
1 polymer ?
#
loop_
_entity_poly.entity_id
_entity_poly.type
_entity_poly.pdbx_seq_one_letter_code
_entity_poly.pdbx_strand_id
1 'polypeptide(L)'
;LRRGYAGAPRQTAPEWGARDAAIIDAALQRLRAAPPRFLYIALEETDPAAHVGNYPAYLRLLREYDGYIRALATELARQAATGRRVTLLITADHARGSGDGWRQHRWNVPGTDDLWLAAAGHGIAPRGRLAEGPARSLRDVRATVEYLLGLGVRPALPEILNGA
;
A
#
# COMPACT_ATOMS: atom_id res chain seq x y z
N LEU A 1 -21.53 15.68 22.74
CA LEU A 1 -20.56 14.80 23.40
C LEU A 1 -19.29 14.81 22.56
N ARG A 2 -18.32 15.66 22.93
CA ARG A 2 -16.97 15.63 22.35
C ARG A 2 -16.23 14.47 22.98
N ARG A 3 -16.03 13.36 22.26
CA ARG A 3 -15.04 12.35 22.63
C ARG A 3 -13.67 12.92 22.31
N GLY A 4 -12.92 13.29 23.36
CA GLY A 4 -11.53 13.67 23.24
C GLY A 4 -10.75 12.46 22.72
N TYR A 5 -10.07 12.62 21.59
CA TYR A 5 -9.00 11.73 21.17
C TYR A 5 -7.88 11.90 22.20
N ALA A 6 -7.73 10.97 23.11
CA ALA A 6 -6.51 10.83 23.85
C ALA A 6 -5.41 10.50 22.83
N GLY A 7 -4.49 11.44 22.61
CA GLY A 7 -3.40 11.24 21.68
C GLY A 7 -2.65 9.95 22.06
N ALA A 8 -2.43 9.09 21.08
CA ALA A 8 -1.56 7.93 21.27
C ALA A 8 -0.21 8.41 21.84
N PRO A 9 0.41 7.66 22.77
CA PRO A 9 1.71 8.06 23.32
C PRO A 9 2.68 8.29 22.17
N ARG A 10 3.42 9.42 22.23
CA ARG A 10 4.44 9.74 21.23
C ARG A 10 5.45 8.61 21.22
N GLN A 11 5.42 7.79 20.19
CA GLN A 11 6.43 6.75 19.99
C GLN A 11 7.80 7.40 19.90
N THR A 12 8.75 6.90 20.65
CA THR A 12 10.15 7.30 20.55
C THR A 12 10.72 6.77 19.24
N ALA A 13 11.65 7.51 18.62
CA ALA A 13 12.24 7.15 17.32
C ALA A 13 12.82 5.71 17.24
N PRO A 14 13.37 5.10 18.31
CA PRO A 14 13.84 3.72 18.30
C PRO A 14 12.73 2.66 18.19
N GLU A 15 11.48 3.01 18.51
CA GLU A 15 10.35 2.08 18.50
C GLU A 15 9.60 2.03 17.16
N TRP A 16 9.87 3.00 16.26
CA TRP A 16 9.25 3.02 14.95
C TRP A 16 9.72 1.85 14.08
N GLY A 17 8.77 1.20 13.43
CA GLY A 17 8.96 0.00 12.61
C GLY A 17 8.43 -1.27 13.27
N ALA A 18 8.34 -1.32 14.59
CA ALA A 18 7.92 -2.52 15.30
C ALA A 18 6.46 -2.90 15.03
N ARG A 19 5.57 -1.91 14.93
CA ARG A 19 4.15 -2.14 14.65
C ARG A 19 3.94 -2.65 13.23
N ASP A 20 4.54 -2.00 12.25
CA ASP A 20 4.42 -2.38 10.86
C ASP A 20 5.10 -3.73 10.58
N ALA A 21 6.22 -4.03 11.24
CA ALA A 21 6.85 -5.35 11.20
C ALA A 21 5.91 -6.44 11.72
N ALA A 22 5.24 -6.22 12.85
CA ALA A 22 4.28 -7.16 13.40
C ALA A 22 3.06 -7.38 12.48
N ILE A 23 2.59 -6.32 11.80
CA ILE A 23 1.51 -6.42 10.80
C ILE A 23 1.95 -7.32 9.63
N ILE A 24 3.16 -7.13 9.12
CA ILE A 24 3.70 -7.94 8.02
C ILE A 24 3.91 -9.38 8.45
N ASP A 25 4.43 -9.63 9.63
CA ASP A 25 4.61 -10.99 10.15
C ASP A 25 3.26 -11.72 10.27
N ALA A 26 2.24 -11.06 10.81
CA ALA A 26 0.89 -11.60 10.89
C ALA A 26 0.28 -11.87 9.50
N ALA A 27 0.49 -10.95 8.54
CA ALA A 27 0.05 -11.12 7.16
C ALA A 27 0.71 -12.33 6.49
N LEU A 28 2.03 -12.48 6.62
CA LEU A 28 2.78 -13.61 6.07
C LEU A 28 2.36 -14.95 6.73
N GLN A 29 2.16 -14.97 8.04
CA GLN A 29 1.64 -16.14 8.74
C GLN A 29 0.24 -16.52 8.21
N ARG A 30 -0.64 -15.55 8.04
CA ARG A 30 -1.98 -15.77 7.49
C ARG A 30 -1.95 -16.31 6.06
N LEU A 31 -1.09 -15.73 5.21
CA LEU A 31 -0.91 -16.19 3.83
C LEU A 31 -0.39 -17.62 3.74
N ARG A 32 0.48 -18.04 4.67
CA ARG A 32 1.06 -19.40 4.71
C ARG A 32 0.10 -20.44 5.26
N ALA A 33 -0.62 -20.10 6.33
CA ALA A 33 -1.47 -21.07 7.04
C ALA A 33 -2.81 -21.29 6.34
N ALA A 34 -3.51 -20.21 5.96
CA ALA A 34 -4.82 -20.28 5.32
C ALA A 34 -5.05 -19.00 4.49
N PRO A 35 -4.49 -18.94 3.27
CA PRO A 35 -4.53 -17.72 2.45
C PRO A 35 -5.97 -17.33 2.12
N PRO A 36 -6.39 -16.09 2.50
CA PRO A 36 -7.73 -15.60 2.24
C PRO A 36 -7.93 -15.28 0.75
N ARG A 37 -9.18 -15.05 0.34
CA ARG A 37 -9.48 -14.54 -1.01
C ARG A 37 -9.04 -13.07 -1.17
N PHE A 38 -9.10 -12.29 -0.10
CA PHE A 38 -8.68 -10.90 -0.04
C PHE A 38 -7.99 -10.63 1.29
N LEU A 39 -6.86 -9.95 1.25
CA LEU A 39 -6.13 -9.47 2.42
C LEU A 39 -5.78 -8.01 2.20
N TYR A 40 -6.20 -7.16 3.12
CA TYR A 40 -5.82 -5.76 3.18
C TYR A 40 -4.76 -5.58 4.26
N ILE A 41 -3.66 -4.93 3.91
CA ILE A 41 -2.53 -4.65 4.80
C ILE A 41 -2.33 -3.14 4.81
N ALA A 42 -2.40 -2.50 5.98
CA ALA A 42 -2.11 -1.09 6.16
C ALA A 42 -0.83 -0.93 6.98
N LEU A 43 0.12 -0.19 6.47
CA LEU A 43 1.36 0.22 7.14
C LEU A 43 1.27 1.71 7.42
N GLU A 44 1.61 2.15 8.63
CA GLU A 44 1.27 3.49 9.07
C GLU A 44 2.45 4.31 9.64
N GLU A 45 3.59 3.66 9.96
CA GLU A 45 4.62 4.32 10.79
C GLU A 45 5.45 5.36 10.04
N THR A 46 5.43 5.38 8.70
CA THR A 46 6.07 6.46 7.93
C THR A 46 5.38 7.81 8.14
N ASP A 47 4.06 7.84 8.32
CA ASP A 47 3.30 9.07 8.48
C ASP A 47 3.64 9.85 9.76
N PRO A 48 3.59 9.27 10.97
CA PRO A 48 4.00 9.97 12.18
C PRO A 48 5.48 10.35 12.17
N ALA A 49 6.38 9.56 11.56
CA ALA A 49 7.78 9.92 11.43
C ALA A 49 7.96 11.20 10.61
N ALA A 50 7.19 11.36 9.53
CA ALA A 50 7.20 12.57 8.73
C ALA A 50 6.59 13.77 9.48
N HIS A 51 5.46 13.59 10.16
CA HIS A 51 4.79 14.67 10.91
C HIS A 51 5.67 15.30 11.99
N VAL A 52 6.48 14.50 12.68
CA VAL A 52 7.46 15.02 13.66
C VAL A 52 8.73 15.54 13.00
N GLY A 53 8.88 15.44 11.68
CA GLY A 53 10.03 15.92 10.93
C GLY A 53 11.27 15.05 11.06
N ASN A 54 11.14 13.78 11.47
CA ASN A 54 12.27 12.85 11.55
C ASN A 54 12.56 12.19 10.20
N TYR A 55 13.18 12.93 9.30
CA TYR A 55 13.49 12.47 7.94
C TYR A 55 14.37 11.21 7.89
N PRO A 56 15.41 11.06 8.75
CA PRO A 56 16.18 9.82 8.79
C PRO A 56 15.34 8.58 9.14
N ALA A 57 14.44 8.69 10.12
CA ALA A 57 13.52 7.60 10.48
C ALA A 57 12.53 7.31 9.33
N TYR A 58 11.98 8.34 8.71
CA TYR A 58 11.10 8.22 7.56
C TYR A 58 11.76 7.42 6.42
N LEU A 59 13.00 7.78 6.04
CA LEU A 59 13.74 7.05 5.00
C LEU A 59 14.10 5.61 5.40
N ARG A 60 14.41 5.37 6.68
CA ARG A 60 14.67 4.02 7.18
C ARG A 60 13.43 3.15 7.05
N LEU A 61 12.27 3.65 7.48
CA LEU A 61 10.99 2.93 7.37
C LEU A 61 10.62 2.62 5.92
N LEU A 62 10.83 3.55 4.98
CA LEU A 62 10.60 3.28 3.56
C LEU A 62 11.50 2.13 3.03
N ARG A 63 12.76 2.05 3.47
CA ARG A 63 13.64 0.93 3.11
C ARG A 63 13.18 -0.40 3.73
N GLU A 64 12.66 -0.36 4.95
CA GLU A 64 12.04 -1.53 5.59
C GLU A 64 10.81 -1.99 4.80
N TYR A 65 9.99 -1.06 4.29
CA TYR A 65 8.84 -1.37 3.44
C TYR A 65 9.24 -2.06 2.13
N ASP A 66 10.38 -1.72 1.52
CA ASP A 66 10.91 -2.49 0.39
C ASP A 66 11.17 -3.95 0.76
N GLY A 67 11.69 -4.20 1.96
CA GLY A 67 11.88 -5.54 2.51
C GLY A 67 10.56 -6.29 2.70
N TYR A 68 9.55 -5.61 3.23
CA TYR A 68 8.21 -6.17 3.44
C TYR A 68 7.51 -6.51 2.13
N ILE A 69 7.56 -5.62 1.15
CA ILE A 69 7.02 -5.85 -0.19
C ILE A 69 7.70 -7.05 -0.85
N ARG A 70 9.02 -7.16 -0.73
CA ARG A 70 9.79 -8.30 -1.23
C ARG A 70 9.38 -9.61 -0.58
N ALA A 71 9.19 -9.62 0.74
CA ALA A 71 8.75 -10.81 1.48
C ALA A 71 7.34 -11.25 1.04
N LEU A 72 6.40 -10.30 0.90
CA LEU A 72 5.06 -10.55 0.40
C LEU A 72 5.10 -11.08 -1.04
N ALA A 73 5.84 -10.43 -1.93
CA ALA A 73 5.96 -10.86 -3.34
C ALA A 73 6.55 -12.28 -3.45
N THR A 74 7.54 -12.60 -2.62
CA THR A 74 8.15 -13.95 -2.57
C THR A 74 7.12 -14.99 -2.11
N GLU A 75 6.35 -14.70 -1.07
CA GLU A 75 5.30 -15.62 -0.60
C GLU A 75 4.20 -15.82 -1.65
N LEU A 76 3.77 -14.72 -2.31
CA LEU A 76 2.77 -14.81 -3.38
C LEU A 76 3.28 -15.56 -4.62
N ALA A 77 4.56 -15.40 -4.99
CA ALA A 77 5.18 -16.18 -6.05
C ALA A 77 5.20 -17.69 -5.71
N ARG A 78 5.50 -18.04 -4.44
CA ARG A 78 5.43 -19.43 -3.96
C ARG A 78 4.00 -20.00 -4.09
N GLN A 79 2.98 -19.24 -3.77
CA GLN A 79 1.58 -19.64 -3.94
C GLN A 79 1.20 -19.77 -5.41
N ALA A 80 1.64 -18.85 -6.27
CA ALA A 80 1.42 -18.93 -7.71
C ALA A 80 2.02 -20.20 -8.31
N ALA A 81 3.20 -20.62 -7.85
CA ALA A 81 3.85 -21.87 -8.28
C ALA A 81 3.03 -23.13 -7.92
N THR A 82 2.11 -23.05 -6.96
CA THR A 82 1.15 -24.14 -6.66
C THR A 82 -0.17 -24.04 -7.44
N GLY A 83 -0.25 -23.17 -8.43
CA GLY A 83 -1.44 -22.98 -9.27
C GLY A 83 -2.46 -21.98 -8.71
N ARG A 84 -2.17 -21.28 -7.60
CA ARG A 84 -3.06 -20.24 -7.08
C ARG A 84 -3.01 -18.98 -7.93
N ARG A 85 -4.15 -18.41 -8.20
CA ARG A 85 -4.25 -17.08 -8.82
C ARG A 85 -4.09 -16.02 -7.74
N VAL A 86 -2.97 -15.31 -7.74
CA VAL A 86 -2.64 -14.29 -6.73
C VAL A 86 -2.27 -12.99 -7.41
N THR A 87 -2.74 -11.88 -6.84
CA THR A 87 -2.47 -10.52 -7.32
C THR A 87 -2.07 -9.66 -6.14
N LEU A 88 -1.05 -8.84 -6.32
CA LEU A 88 -0.58 -7.84 -5.37
C LEU A 88 -0.87 -6.46 -5.95
N LEU A 89 -1.58 -5.62 -5.19
CA LEU A 89 -1.76 -4.20 -5.45
C LEU A 89 -1.12 -3.43 -4.30
N ILE A 90 -0.37 -2.39 -4.61
CA ILE A 90 0.32 -1.55 -3.62
C ILE A 90 0.06 -0.10 -3.98
N THR A 91 -0.38 0.70 -3.02
CA THR A 91 -0.57 2.14 -3.17
C THR A 91 -0.34 2.84 -1.84
N ALA A 92 -0.30 4.16 -1.84
CA ALA A 92 -0.40 4.98 -0.64
C ALA A 92 -1.83 5.53 -0.51
N ASP A 93 -2.25 5.83 0.71
CA ASP A 93 -3.53 6.48 1.00
C ASP A 93 -3.51 7.98 0.67
N HIS A 94 -2.34 8.60 0.78
CA HIS A 94 -2.06 9.98 0.36
C HIS A 94 -0.58 10.14 0.01
N ALA A 95 -0.25 11.17 -0.77
CA ALA A 95 1.11 11.61 -0.97
C ALA A 95 1.48 12.70 0.06
N ARG A 96 2.62 13.36 -0.12
CA ARG A 96 3.11 14.42 0.76
C ARG A 96 3.54 15.62 -0.06
N GLY A 97 3.49 16.78 0.57
CA GLY A 97 4.07 17.98 -0.02
C GLY A 97 5.57 17.85 -0.26
N SER A 98 6.12 18.78 -0.99
CA SER A 98 7.55 18.87 -1.30
C SER A 98 8.23 19.98 -0.49
N GLY A 99 9.57 20.00 -0.48
CA GLY A 99 10.37 20.99 0.27
C GLY A 99 9.96 21.01 1.75
N ASP A 100 9.72 22.18 2.31
CA ASP A 100 9.29 22.33 3.71
C ASP A 100 7.90 21.73 3.99
N GLY A 101 7.10 21.51 2.94
CA GLY A 101 5.77 20.89 3.00
C GLY A 101 5.79 19.36 3.15
N TRP A 102 6.94 18.68 3.04
CA TRP A 102 7.04 17.22 3.08
C TRP A 102 6.46 16.55 4.34
N ARG A 103 6.34 17.33 5.43
CA ARG A 103 5.76 16.88 6.71
C ARG A 103 4.23 16.86 6.72
N GLN A 104 3.60 17.38 5.65
CA GLN A 104 2.16 17.59 5.57
C GLN A 104 1.55 16.84 4.40
N HIS A 105 0.26 16.51 4.54
CA HIS A 105 -0.55 15.89 3.49
C HIS A 105 -1.96 16.46 3.45
N ARG A 106 -2.14 17.74 3.87
CA ARG A 106 -3.43 18.40 3.82
C ARG A 106 -3.81 18.71 2.36
N TRP A 107 -5.12 18.74 2.09
CA TRP A 107 -5.67 19.01 0.76
C TRP A 107 -5.17 20.29 0.07
N ASN A 108 -4.74 21.28 0.87
CA ASN A 108 -4.20 22.56 0.39
C ASN A 108 -2.67 22.60 0.27
N VAL A 109 -2.00 21.47 0.44
CA VAL A 109 -0.55 21.34 0.27
C VAL A 109 -0.28 20.73 -1.12
N PRO A 110 0.41 21.43 -2.04
CA PRO A 110 0.68 20.92 -3.38
C PRO A 110 1.39 19.56 -3.36
N GLY A 111 0.97 18.65 -4.25
CA GLY A 111 1.56 17.32 -4.42
C GLY A 111 1.01 16.25 -3.48
N THR A 112 0.08 16.57 -2.58
CA THR A 112 -0.46 15.58 -1.62
C THR A 112 -1.48 14.62 -2.23
N ASP A 113 -1.95 14.90 -3.43
CA ASP A 113 -2.85 14.09 -4.25
C ASP A 113 -2.14 13.30 -5.37
N ASP A 114 -0.81 13.48 -5.52
CA ASP A 114 0.01 12.75 -6.49
C ASP A 114 0.29 11.32 -6.00
N LEU A 115 -0.64 10.42 -6.26
CA LEU A 115 -0.55 9.02 -5.83
C LEU A 115 0.03 8.13 -6.94
N TRP A 116 0.49 6.98 -6.53
CA TRP A 116 0.95 5.92 -7.40
C TRP A 116 0.25 4.60 -7.06
N LEU A 117 0.18 3.69 -8.02
CA LEU A 117 -0.25 2.32 -7.84
C LEU A 117 0.77 1.39 -8.50
N ALA A 118 1.17 0.35 -7.79
CA ALA A 118 1.90 -0.79 -8.35
C ALA A 118 1.03 -2.04 -8.30
N ALA A 119 1.10 -2.83 -9.36
CA ALA A 119 0.32 -4.06 -9.48
C ALA A 119 1.18 -5.17 -10.07
N ALA A 120 1.03 -6.40 -9.57
CA ALA A 120 1.72 -7.57 -10.10
C ALA A 120 0.92 -8.85 -9.84
N GLY A 121 1.11 -9.86 -10.68
CA GLY A 121 0.55 -11.20 -10.49
C GLY A 121 -0.54 -11.55 -11.49
N HIS A 122 -1.44 -12.45 -11.07
CA HIS A 122 -2.49 -12.96 -11.94
C HIS A 122 -3.46 -11.85 -12.39
N GLY A 123 -3.73 -11.80 -13.68
CA GLY A 123 -4.63 -10.80 -14.27
C GLY A 123 -3.99 -9.43 -14.51
N ILE A 124 -2.72 -9.23 -14.14
CA ILE A 124 -2.00 -7.96 -14.34
C ILE A 124 -1.09 -8.05 -15.57
N ALA A 125 -1.19 -7.04 -16.45
CA ALA A 125 -0.35 -6.93 -17.62
C ALA A 125 1.08 -6.46 -17.26
N PRO A 126 2.15 -7.14 -17.69
CA PRO A 126 3.54 -6.75 -17.40
C PRO A 126 3.98 -5.59 -18.30
N ARG A 127 3.42 -4.40 -18.11
CA ARG A 127 3.64 -3.23 -18.97
C ARG A 127 4.71 -2.26 -18.46
N GLY A 128 5.31 -2.54 -17.29
CA GLY A 128 6.23 -1.61 -16.65
C GLY A 128 5.52 -0.34 -16.17
N ARG A 129 6.19 0.80 -16.21
CA ARG A 129 5.62 2.08 -15.78
C ARG A 129 4.70 2.64 -16.85
N LEU A 130 3.46 2.92 -16.47
CA LEU A 130 2.52 3.69 -17.27
C LEU A 130 2.72 5.17 -16.91
N ALA A 131 3.30 5.94 -17.84
CA ALA A 131 3.60 7.36 -17.61
C ALA A 131 2.42 8.28 -17.93
N GLU A 132 1.50 7.83 -18.79
CA GLU A 132 0.35 8.58 -19.27
C GLU A 132 -0.91 7.73 -19.18
N GLY A 133 -2.04 8.38 -18.94
CA GLY A 133 -3.34 7.73 -18.84
C GLY A 133 -4.41 8.70 -18.33
N PRO A 134 -5.67 8.28 -18.29
CA PRO A 134 -6.74 9.07 -17.70
C PRO A 134 -6.48 9.30 -16.20
N ALA A 135 -6.96 10.43 -15.67
CA ALA A 135 -6.91 10.70 -14.23
C ALA A 135 -7.56 9.55 -13.46
N ARG A 136 -6.87 9.06 -12.44
CA ARG A 136 -7.29 7.94 -11.57
C ARG A 136 -7.39 8.39 -10.12
N SER A 137 -8.12 7.63 -9.34
CA SER A 137 -8.27 7.88 -7.91
C SER A 137 -8.26 6.57 -7.11
N LEU A 138 -8.08 6.64 -5.81
CA LEU A 138 -8.18 5.47 -4.93
C LEU A 138 -9.55 4.78 -5.00
N ARG A 139 -10.62 5.48 -5.42
CA ARG A 139 -11.95 4.90 -5.62
C ARG A 139 -11.96 3.83 -6.72
N ASP A 140 -11.06 3.96 -7.71
CA ASP A 140 -10.95 3.03 -8.84
C ASP A 140 -10.36 1.67 -8.41
N VAL A 141 -9.59 1.66 -7.31
CA VAL A 141 -8.98 0.44 -6.75
C VAL A 141 -10.06 -0.56 -6.33
N ARG A 142 -11.13 -0.09 -5.69
CA ARG A 142 -12.21 -0.97 -5.22
C ARG A 142 -12.82 -1.78 -6.37
N ALA A 143 -13.30 -1.14 -7.42
CA ALA A 143 -13.93 -1.82 -8.55
C ALA A 143 -12.95 -2.78 -9.26
N THR A 144 -11.66 -2.43 -9.30
CA THR A 144 -10.62 -3.30 -9.85
C THR A 144 -10.39 -4.53 -8.99
N VAL A 145 -10.37 -4.40 -7.66
CA VAL A 145 -10.27 -5.52 -6.73
C VAL A 145 -11.50 -6.44 -6.86
N GLU A 146 -12.69 -5.88 -6.89
CA GLU A 146 -13.95 -6.63 -7.06
C GLU A 146 -13.95 -7.42 -8.38
N TYR A 147 -13.45 -6.83 -9.46
CA TYR A 147 -13.25 -7.53 -10.75
C TYR A 147 -12.27 -8.69 -10.63
N LEU A 148 -11.09 -8.47 -10.05
CA LEU A 148 -10.06 -9.52 -9.85
C LEU A 148 -10.56 -10.67 -8.94
N LEU A 149 -11.48 -10.38 -8.03
CA LEU A 149 -12.16 -11.38 -7.20
C LEU A 149 -13.30 -12.14 -7.93
N GLY A 150 -13.61 -11.74 -9.17
CA GLY A 150 -14.68 -12.38 -9.96
C GLY A 150 -16.09 -12.03 -9.47
N LEU A 151 -16.30 -10.83 -8.93
CA LEU A 151 -17.61 -10.40 -8.41
C LEU A 151 -18.53 -9.77 -9.48
N GLY A 152 -18.18 -9.89 -10.77
CA GLY A 152 -19.01 -9.42 -11.89
C GLY A 152 -19.01 -7.88 -12.05
N VAL A 153 -18.13 -7.17 -11.40
CA VAL A 153 -17.99 -5.71 -11.50
C VAL A 153 -17.05 -5.36 -12.67
N ARG A 154 -17.38 -4.29 -13.41
CA ARG A 154 -16.47 -3.77 -14.43
C ARG A 154 -15.25 -3.10 -13.76
N PRO A 155 -14.00 -3.42 -14.18
CA PRO A 155 -12.83 -2.81 -13.57
C PRO A 155 -12.74 -1.33 -13.91
N ALA A 156 -12.29 -0.53 -12.95
CA ALA A 156 -12.07 0.91 -13.16
C ALA A 156 -10.64 1.23 -13.62
N LEU A 157 -9.70 0.28 -13.51
CA LEU A 157 -8.31 0.40 -13.98
C LEU A 157 -8.01 -0.67 -15.05
N PRO A 158 -8.68 -0.62 -16.22
CA PRO A 158 -8.50 -1.65 -17.25
C PRO A 158 -7.07 -1.65 -17.83
N GLU A 159 -6.38 -0.52 -17.79
CA GLU A 159 -5.03 -0.37 -18.32
C GLU A 159 -3.96 -1.21 -17.61
N ILE A 160 -4.22 -1.63 -16.37
CA ILE A 160 -3.28 -2.51 -15.64
C ILE A 160 -3.59 -4.00 -15.84
N LEU A 161 -4.73 -4.34 -16.46
CA LEU A 161 -5.21 -5.72 -16.57
C LEU A 161 -4.78 -6.39 -17.88
N ASN A 162 -4.67 -7.72 -17.85
CA ASN A 162 -4.49 -8.54 -19.02
C ASN A 162 -5.84 -8.66 -19.77
N GLY A 163 -5.86 -8.24 -21.04
CA GLY A 163 -7.01 -8.49 -21.93
C GLY A 163 -8.29 -7.70 -21.59
N ALA A 164 -8.14 -6.55 -20.91
CA ALA A 164 -9.25 -5.60 -20.71
C ALA A 164 -9.27 -4.54 -21.83
#